data_4e9f726d5cb4670b8bfe3e16f5380000
#
_entry.id   4e9f726d5cb4670b8bfe3e16f5380000
#
_cell.length_a   1.000
_cell.length_b   1.000
_cell.length_c   1.000
_cell.angle_alpha   90.00
_cell.angle_beta   90.00
_cell.angle_gamma   90.00
#
_symmetry.space_group_name_H-M   'P 1'
#
loop_
_entity.id
_entity.type
_entity.pdbx_description
1 polymer ?
#
loop_
_entity_poly.entity_id
_entity_poly.type
_entity_poly.pdbx_seq_one_letter_code
_entity_poly.pdbx_strand_id
1 'polypeptide(L)'
;KTTNAFKRAHVSFEEGMKCVESLCEKEIIEIDSSQNFLLGKRNDSKTPKKLIFTNPFVRFWFGFISPIYKGIKEGNYEEFKIKFEGRESDFSDFIFEELALSFVKNTFVEDKIKQHGQYWNEKIQIPIVAKTTSDKTIIGFCKYTDNKMKKSELNKFLEDCKKEDISADIIVIFTKNGYSTELKALKSETLKLFNVKSLKALVQ
;
A
#
# COMPACT_ATOMS: atom_id res chain seq x y z
N LYS A 1 -9.35 -7.70 7.05
CA LYS A 1 -10.83 -7.57 7.13
C LYS A 1 -11.19 -7.32 8.59
N THR A 2 -12.00 -6.31 8.88
CA THR A 2 -12.50 -5.95 10.23
C THR A 2 -13.05 -7.14 10.99
N THR A 3 -13.89 -7.94 10.35
CA THR A 3 -14.48 -9.15 10.95
C THR A 3 -13.45 -10.16 11.44
N ASN A 4 -12.30 -10.27 10.79
CA ASN A 4 -11.23 -11.17 11.24
C ASN A 4 -10.51 -10.64 12.48
N ALA A 5 -10.37 -9.31 12.60
CA ALA A 5 -9.80 -8.68 13.79
C ALA A 5 -10.70 -8.91 15.00
N PHE A 6 -12.00 -8.72 14.86
CA PHE A 6 -12.97 -8.93 15.94
C PHE A 6 -13.05 -10.39 16.42
N LYS A 7 -13.05 -11.34 15.46
CA LYS A 7 -12.98 -12.77 15.80
C LYS A 7 -11.72 -13.12 16.61
N ARG A 8 -10.56 -12.57 16.23
CA ARG A 8 -9.30 -12.79 16.95
C ARG A 8 -9.28 -12.13 18.33
N ALA A 9 -9.97 -11.00 18.47
CA ALA A 9 -10.10 -10.29 19.74
C ALA A 9 -11.20 -10.88 20.66
N HIS A 10 -11.97 -11.88 20.17
CA HIS A 10 -13.09 -12.47 20.88
C HIS A 10 -14.16 -11.46 21.31
N VAL A 11 -14.40 -10.43 20.48
CA VAL A 11 -15.43 -9.41 20.72
C VAL A 11 -16.56 -9.54 19.70
N SER A 12 -17.75 -9.11 20.08
CA SER A 12 -18.89 -9.00 19.16
C SER A 12 -18.62 -7.94 18.08
N PHE A 13 -19.40 -7.96 17.01
CA PHE A 13 -19.28 -6.95 15.96
C PHE A 13 -19.53 -5.53 16.48
N GLU A 14 -20.54 -5.38 17.34
CA GLU A 14 -20.90 -4.07 17.90
C GLU A 14 -19.78 -3.52 18.83
N GLU A 15 -19.28 -4.34 19.74
CA GLU A 15 -18.16 -3.95 20.61
C GLU A 15 -16.90 -3.64 19.80
N GLY A 16 -16.60 -4.46 18.78
CA GLY A 16 -15.48 -4.24 17.88
C GLY A 16 -15.59 -2.91 17.14
N MET A 17 -16.78 -2.53 16.67
CA MET A 17 -16.99 -1.25 16.01
C MET A 17 -16.83 -0.08 16.98
N LYS A 18 -17.34 -0.14 18.21
CA LYS A 18 -17.09 0.89 19.24
C LYS A 18 -15.59 1.06 19.53
N CYS A 19 -14.84 -0.04 19.60
CA CYS A 19 -13.38 0.03 19.73
C CYS A 19 -12.72 0.71 18.52
N VAL A 20 -13.15 0.39 17.30
CA VAL A 20 -12.63 1.01 16.08
C VAL A 20 -12.91 2.51 16.08
N GLU A 21 -14.13 2.95 16.40
CA GLU A 21 -14.51 4.35 16.51
C GLU A 21 -13.61 5.09 17.51
N SER A 22 -13.45 4.55 18.72
CA SER A 22 -12.59 5.14 19.73
C SER A 22 -11.11 5.22 19.32
N LEU A 23 -10.61 4.23 18.59
CA LEU A 23 -9.23 4.23 18.07
C LEU A 23 -9.04 5.22 16.92
N CYS A 24 -10.07 5.42 16.09
CA CYS A 24 -10.08 6.44 15.05
C CYS A 24 -10.12 7.85 15.64
N GLU A 25 -10.96 8.10 16.64
CA GLU A 25 -11.03 9.39 17.35
C GLU A 25 -9.68 9.77 18.01
N LYS A 26 -8.93 8.78 18.45
CA LYS A 26 -7.56 8.95 19.01
C LYS A 26 -6.46 8.98 17.95
N GLU A 27 -6.81 8.96 16.68
CA GLU A 27 -5.87 8.94 15.55
C GLU A 27 -4.85 7.78 15.59
N ILE A 28 -5.18 6.68 16.28
CA ILE A 28 -4.31 5.49 16.37
C ILE A 28 -4.44 4.63 15.12
N ILE A 29 -5.68 4.52 14.61
CA ILE A 29 -5.98 3.82 13.36
C ILE A 29 -6.85 4.69 12.45
N GLU A 30 -6.86 4.33 11.18
CA GLU A 30 -7.81 4.85 10.19
C GLU A 30 -8.53 3.70 9.47
N ILE A 31 -9.71 4.01 8.95
CA ILE A 31 -10.47 3.09 8.09
C ILE A 31 -10.19 3.46 6.65
N ASP A 32 -9.42 2.64 5.96
CA ASP A 32 -9.15 2.81 4.54
C ASP A 32 -10.20 2.06 3.70
N SER A 33 -10.66 2.73 2.64
CA SER A 33 -11.66 2.22 1.71
C SER A 33 -11.10 2.23 0.29
N SER A 34 -11.39 1.17 -0.47
CA SER A 34 -10.99 1.08 -1.86
C SER A 34 -11.48 2.29 -2.66
N GLN A 35 -10.59 2.93 -3.40
CA GLN A 35 -10.84 4.17 -4.14
C GLN A 35 -11.51 3.88 -5.50
N ASN A 36 -12.64 3.20 -5.48
CA ASN A 36 -13.42 2.84 -6.67
C ASN A 36 -13.74 4.07 -7.54
N PHE A 37 -14.09 5.17 -6.90
CA PHE A 37 -14.47 6.41 -7.58
C PHE A 37 -13.35 6.96 -8.48
N LEU A 38 -12.08 6.86 -8.05
CA LEU A 38 -10.94 7.36 -8.84
C LEU A 38 -10.76 6.60 -10.17
N LEU A 39 -11.31 5.41 -10.26
CA LEU A 39 -11.30 4.56 -11.45
C LEU A 39 -12.66 4.53 -12.17
N GLY A 40 -13.55 5.47 -11.87
CA GLY A 40 -14.90 5.51 -12.47
C GLY A 40 -15.78 4.32 -12.10
N LYS A 41 -15.45 3.58 -11.04
CA LYS A 41 -16.20 2.41 -10.59
C LYS A 41 -17.18 2.77 -9.49
N ARG A 42 -18.30 2.04 -9.43
CA ARG A 42 -19.26 2.16 -8.32
C ARG A 42 -18.67 1.58 -7.04
N ASN A 43 -19.02 2.19 -5.92
CA ASN A 43 -18.70 1.62 -4.62
C ASN A 43 -19.42 0.29 -4.43
N ASP A 44 -18.66 -0.75 -4.15
CA ASP A 44 -19.20 -2.05 -3.78
C ASP A 44 -19.17 -2.18 -2.25
N SER A 45 -20.36 -2.30 -1.65
CA SER A 45 -20.51 -2.50 -0.21
C SER A 45 -19.89 -3.82 0.29
N LYS A 46 -19.63 -4.77 -0.61
CA LYS A 46 -18.98 -6.05 -0.31
C LYS A 46 -17.45 -5.92 -0.22
N THR A 47 -16.86 -4.88 -0.83
CA THR A 47 -15.41 -4.66 -0.74
C THR A 47 -15.02 -4.34 0.71
N PRO A 48 -14.21 -5.18 1.35
CA PRO A 48 -13.88 -5.00 2.76
C PRO A 48 -13.00 -3.77 2.96
N LYS A 49 -13.34 -2.99 3.96
CA LYS A 49 -12.48 -1.90 4.45
C LYS A 49 -11.27 -2.47 5.19
N LYS A 50 -10.16 -1.75 5.16
CA LYS A 50 -8.94 -2.06 5.89
C LYS A 50 -8.85 -1.17 7.14
N LEU A 51 -8.33 -1.71 8.24
CA LEU A 51 -7.91 -0.93 9.40
C LEU A 51 -6.41 -0.77 9.33
N ILE A 52 -5.95 0.46 9.35
CA ILE A 52 -4.53 0.80 9.18
C ILE A 52 -4.10 1.63 10.39
N PHE A 53 -2.95 1.29 10.99
CA PHE A 53 -2.33 2.15 11.97
C PHE A 53 -1.81 3.42 11.30
N THR A 54 -2.15 4.58 11.83
CA THR A 54 -1.72 5.88 11.32
C THR A 54 -0.22 6.10 11.51
N ASN A 55 0.34 5.50 12.56
CA ASN A 55 1.77 5.60 12.87
C ASN A 55 2.50 4.29 12.54
N PRO A 56 3.54 4.31 11.67
CA PRO A 56 4.33 3.14 11.32
C PRO A 56 5.01 2.47 12.51
N PHE A 57 5.44 3.24 13.54
CA PHE A 57 6.02 2.69 14.76
C PHE A 57 5.00 1.86 15.55
N VAL A 58 3.77 2.35 15.67
CA VAL A 58 2.69 1.61 16.35
C VAL A 58 2.39 0.30 15.62
N ARG A 59 2.39 0.34 14.28
CA ARG A 59 2.25 -0.86 13.44
C ARG A 59 3.39 -1.86 13.69
N PHE A 60 4.64 -1.38 13.72
CA PHE A 60 5.80 -2.20 14.05
C PHE A 60 5.69 -2.81 15.44
N TRP A 61 5.33 -2.00 16.44
CA TRP A 61 5.15 -2.43 17.82
C TRP A 61 4.16 -3.58 17.94
N PHE A 62 2.94 -3.42 17.42
CA PHE A 62 1.91 -4.47 17.50
C PHE A 62 2.21 -5.65 16.56
N GLY A 63 2.93 -5.44 15.48
CA GLY A 63 3.34 -6.48 14.55
C GLY A 63 4.43 -7.39 15.09
N PHE A 64 5.42 -6.82 15.78
CA PHE A 64 6.68 -7.52 16.10
C PHE A 64 7.01 -7.55 17.59
N ILE A 65 6.69 -6.52 18.36
CA ILE A 65 7.13 -6.38 19.75
C ILE A 65 6.08 -6.87 20.74
N SER A 66 4.86 -6.32 20.66
CA SER A 66 3.79 -6.61 21.62
C SER A 66 3.53 -8.11 21.82
N PRO A 67 3.48 -8.96 20.78
CA PRO A 67 3.19 -10.38 20.96
C PRO A 67 4.26 -11.19 21.70
N ILE A 68 5.48 -10.64 21.79
CA ILE A 68 6.65 -11.31 22.38
C ILE A 68 7.31 -10.45 23.49
N TYR A 69 6.57 -9.46 23.96
CA TYR A 69 7.07 -8.46 24.93
C TYR A 69 7.69 -9.09 26.17
N LYS A 70 7.11 -10.22 26.65
CA LYS A 70 7.63 -10.94 27.83
C LYS A 70 9.05 -11.46 27.58
N GLY A 71 9.28 -12.15 26.46
CA GLY A 71 10.61 -12.65 26.10
C GLY A 71 11.64 -11.53 25.96
N ILE A 72 11.26 -10.42 25.29
CA ILE A 72 12.14 -9.25 25.15
C ILE A 72 12.52 -8.66 26.51
N LYS A 73 11.55 -8.54 27.44
CA LYS A 73 11.80 -8.06 28.80
C LYS A 73 12.76 -8.96 29.58
N GLU A 74 12.74 -10.26 29.33
CA GLU A 74 13.62 -11.26 29.92
C GLU A 74 14.98 -11.39 29.19
N GLY A 75 15.23 -10.56 28.14
CA GLY A 75 16.46 -10.60 27.34
C GLY A 75 16.50 -11.72 26.29
N ASN A 76 15.38 -12.40 26.05
CA ASN A 76 15.28 -13.42 25.00
C ASN A 76 14.77 -12.81 23.70
N TYR A 77 15.64 -12.73 22.70
CA TYR A 77 15.36 -12.13 21.40
C TYR A 77 15.14 -13.15 20.27
N GLU A 78 15.19 -14.45 20.55
CA GLU A 78 15.05 -15.48 19.49
C GLU A 78 13.66 -15.46 18.86
N GLU A 79 12.61 -15.31 19.65
CA GLU A 79 11.24 -15.18 19.11
C GLU A 79 11.08 -13.92 18.23
N PHE A 80 11.80 -12.83 18.58
CA PHE A 80 11.80 -11.62 17.74
C PHE A 80 12.43 -11.90 16.39
N LYS A 81 13.58 -12.55 16.34
CA LYS A 81 14.27 -12.86 15.08
C LYS A 81 13.37 -13.69 14.16
N ILE A 82 12.81 -14.80 14.67
CA ILE A 82 11.92 -15.68 13.92
C ILE A 82 10.71 -14.90 13.39
N LYS A 83 10.08 -14.10 14.24
CA LYS A 83 8.90 -13.34 13.87
C LYS A 83 9.21 -12.22 12.87
N PHE A 84 10.34 -11.56 13.02
CA PHE A 84 10.79 -10.51 12.12
C PHE A 84 11.12 -11.08 10.75
N GLU A 85 11.95 -12.12 10.66
CA GLU A 85 12.32 -12.79 9.41
C GLU A 85 11.09 -13.31 8.65
N GLY A 86 10.09 -13.83 9.37
CA GLY A 86 8.85 -14.35 8.76
C GLY A 86 7.89 -13.27 8.25
N ARG A 87 8.06 -11.99 8.61
CA ARG A 87 7.08 -10.91 8.31
C ARG A 87 7.71 -9.61 7.79
N GLU A 88 9.03 -9.51 7.78
CA GLU A 88 9.75 -8.31 7.35
C GLU A 88 9.35 -7.91 5.91
N SER A 89 9.25 -8.90 5.02
CA SER A 89 8.89 -8.65 3.62
C SER A 89 7.52 -7.97 3.51
N ASP A 90 6.49 -8.55 4.12
CA ASP A 90 5.13 -7.98 4.08
C ASP A 90 5.07 -6.57 4.69
N PHE A 91 5.80 -6.37 5.79
CA PHE A 91 5.87 -5.06 6.45
C PHE A 91 6.58 -4.03 5.59
N SER A 92 7.70 -4.41 4.98
CA SER A 92 8.50 -3.55 4.11
C SER A 92 7.76 -3.21 2.81
N ASP A 93 7.08 -4.19 2.20
CA ASP A 93 6.25 -3.98 1.02
C ASP A 93 5.17 -2.94 1.30
N PHE A 94 4.48 -3.08 2.43
CA PHE A 94 3.42 -2.15 2.83
C PHE A 94 3.95 -0.71 3.03
N ILE A 95 5.06 -0.55 3.77
CA ILE A 95 5.70 0.77 3.97
C ILE A 95 6.16 1.36 2.63
N PHE A 96 6.70 0.53 1.75
CA PHE A 96 7.16 0.99 0.44
C PHE A 96 6.00 1.48 -0.43
N GLU A 97 4.85 0.81 -0.38
CA GLU A 97 3.63 1.25 -1.06
C GLU A 97 3.13 2.60 -0.52
N GLU A 98 3.12 2.80 0.80
CA GLU A 98 2.74 4.09 1.43
C GLU A 98 3.68 5.22 1.00
N LEU A 99 5.00 4.97 1.03
CA LEU A 99 6.00 5.95 0.59
C LEU A 99 5.87 6.27 -0.90
N ALA A 100 5.60 5.27 -1.74
CA ALA A 100 5.41 5.47 -3.16
C ALA A 100 4.15 6.31 -3.47
N LEU A 101 3.05 6.06 -2.75
CA LEU A 101 1.82 6.86 -2.87
C LEU A 101 2.07 8.31 -2.42
N SER A 102 2.76 8.50 -1.30
CA SER A 102 3.16 9.82 -0.80
C SER A 102 4.07 10.56 -1.78
N PHE A 103 5.00 9.84 -2.42
CA PHE A 103 5.86 10.39 -3.47
C PHE A 103 5.04 10.90 -4.66
N VAL A 104 4.11 10.09 -5.16
CA VAL A 104 3.22 10.51 -6.27
C VAL A 104 2.45 11.76 -5.87
N LYS A 105 1.86 11.80 -4.68
CA LYS A 105 1.13 12.97 -4.17
C LYS A 105 1.96 14.25 -4.21
N ASN A 106 3.24 14.18 -3.82
CA ASN A 106 4.08 15.37 -3.57
C ASN A 106 4.91 15.79 -4.79
N THR A 107 5.18 14.91 -5.74
CA THR A 107 6.14 15.17 -6.83
C THR A 107 5.51 15.44 -8.19
N PHE A 108 4.22 15.24 -8.36
CA PHE A 108 3.50 15.64 -9.59
C PHE A 108 3.16 17.14 -9.51
N VAL A 109 4.14 18.00 -9.83
CA VAL A 109 4.04 19.46 -9.63
C VAL A 109 3.30 20.14 -10.77
N GLU A 110 3.53 19.71 -12.03
CA GLU A 110 2.94 20.32 -13.22
C GLU A 110 1.44 20.04 -13.33
N ASP A 111 1.02 18.85 -12.95
CA ASP A 111 -0.38 18.44 -12.90
C ASP A 111 -0.66 17.82 -11.53
N LYS A 112 -1.00 18.68 -10.56
CA LYS A 112 -1.10 18.33 -9.15
C LYS A 112 -2.10 17.21 -8.90
N ILE A 113 -1.80 16.38 -7.92
CA ILE A 113 -2.70 15.32 -7.50
C ILE A 113 -3.88 15.93 -6.72
N LYS A 114 -5.08 15.73 -7.24
CA LYS A 114 -6.35 16.17 -6.64
C LYS A 114 -6.85 15.17 -5.59
N GLN A 115 -6.77 13.89 -5.92
CA GLN A 115 -7.19 12.78 -5.07
C GLN A 115 -6.27 11.58 -5.27
N HIS A 116 -6.04 10.81 -4.22
CA HIS A 116 -5.19 9.62 -4.25
C HIS A 116 -5.66 8.58 -3.24
N GLY A 117 -5.16 7.36 -3.39
CA GLY A 117 -5.35 6.25 -2.47
C GLY A 117 -4.99 4.91 -3.10
N GLN A 118 -5.57 3.85 -2.59
CA GLN A 118 -5.41 2.50 -3.09
C GLN A 118 -6.73 1.98 -3.66
N TYR A 119 -6.66 1.10 -4.62
CA TYR A 119 -7.83 0.36 -5.11
C TYR A 119 -7.64 -1.13 -4.83
N TRP A 120 -8.69 -1.79 -4.38
CA TRP A 120 -8.72 -3.25 -4.28
C TRP A 120 -10.16 -3.77 -4.42
N ASN A 121 -10.23 -4.97 -4.94
CA ASN A 121 -11.42 -5.82 -4.93
C ASN A 121 -10.99 -7.26 -4.60
N GLU A 122 -11.83 -8.25 -4.92
CA GLU A 122 -11.50 -9.66 -4.67
C GLU A 122 -10.44 -10.22 -5.63
N LYS A 123 -10.18 -9.56 -6.76
CA LYS A 123 -9.33 -10.07 -7.85
C LYS A 123 -8.02 -9.32 -8.02
N ILE A 124 -7.98 -8.00 -7.75
CA ILE A 124 -6.81 -7.16 -7.96
C ILE A 124 -6.63 -6.16 -6.82
N GLN A 125 -5.38 -5.84 -6.53
CA GLN A 125 -4.99 -4.73 -5.69
C GLN A 125 -4.07 -3.79 -6.47
N ILE A 126 -4.36 -2.49 -6.44
CA ILE A 126 -3.56 -1.43 -7.05
C ILE A 126 -3.16 -0.47 -5.92
N PRO A 127 -1.91 -0.52 -5.44
CA PRO A 127 -1.47 0.27 -4.29
C PRO A 127 -1.36 1.77 -4.57
N ILE A 128 -1.32 2.17 -5.83
CA ILE A 128 -1.25 3.58 -6.20
C ILE A 128 -2.36 3.87 -7.20
N VAL A 129 -3.32 4.68 -6.78
CA VAL A 129 -4.36 5.25 -7.65
C VAL A 129 -4.44 6.74 -7.35
N ALA A 130 -4.43 7.58 -8.38
CA ALA A 130 -4.57 9.01 -8.21
C ALA A 130 -5.27 9.66 -9.40
N LYS A 131 -5.90 10.81 -9.13
CA LYS A 131 -6.44 11.73 -10.12
C LYS A 131 -5.70 13.06 -10.04
N THR A 132 -5.31 13.57 -11.19
CA THR A 132 -4.70 14.90 -11.30
C THR A 132 -5.74 16.01 -11.41
N THR A 133 -5.30 17.26 -11.38
CA THR A 133 -6.19 18.43 -11.59
C THR A 133 -6.72 18.51 -13.00
N SER A 134 -6.00 17.98 -13.99
CA SER A 134 -6.47 17.84 -15.38
C SER A 134 -7.28 16.55 -15.63
N ASP A 135 -7.69 15.87 -14.56
CA ASP A 135 -8.51 14.65 -14.56
C ASP A 135 -7.82 13.41 -15.15
N LYS A 136 -6.50 13.43 -15.28
CA LYS A 136 -5.73 12.23 -15.68
C LYS A 136 -5.74 11.19 -14.56
N THR A 137 -5.91 9.94 -14.94
CA THR A 137 -5.83 8.80 -14.03
C THR A 137 -4.41 8.26 -14.00
N ILE A 138 -3.88 8.13 -12.78
CA ILE A 138 -2.59 7.50 -12.51
C ILE A 138 -2.86 6.19 -11.78
N ILE A 139 -2.27 5.09 -12.26
CA ILE A 139 -2.22 3.84 -11.51
C ILE A 139 -0.77 3.40 -11.36
N GLY A 140 -0.50 2.60 -10.34
CA GLY A 140 0.85 2.08 -10.18
C GLY A 140 0.95 0.95 -9.19
N PHE A 141 2.11 0.31 -9.20
CA PHE A 141 2.43 -0.78 -8.29
C PHE A 141 3.90 -0.73 -7.85
N CYS A 142 4.18 -1.48 -6.80
CA CYS A 142 5.46 -1.52 -6.13
C CYS A 142 6.05 -2.93 -6.15
N LYS A 143 7.37 -3.01 -6.13
CA LYS A 143 8.12 -4.26 -5.92
C LYS A 143 9.30 -4.00 -5.01
N TYR A 144 9.19 -4.42 -3.76
CA TYR A 144 10.25 -4.30 -2.76
C TYR A 144 11.00 -5.63 -2.58
N THR A 145 11.63 -6.09 -3.65
CA THR A 145 12.43 -7.33 -3.65
C THR A 145 13.82 -7.07 -4.22
N ASP A 146 14.76 -8.00 -3.98
CA ASP A 146 16.13 -7.88 -4.49
C ASP A 146 16.24 -8.21 -5.98
N ASN A 147 15.17 -8.65 -6.60
CA ASN A 147 15.12 -8.90 -8.03
C ASN A 147 14.69 -7.67 -8.81
N LYS A 148 15.34 -7.42 -9.95
CA LYS A 148 14.91 -6.36 -10.87
C LYS A 148 13.48 -6.60 -11.37
N MET A 149 12.74 -5.52 -11.53
CA MET A 149 11.43 -5.56 -12.19
C MET A 149 11.58 -5.87 -13.67
N LYS A 150 10.82 -6.83 -14.19
CA LYS A 150 10.85 -7.27 -15.59
C LYS A 150 9.64 -6.72 -16.36
N LYS A 151 9.77 -6.61 -17.70
CA LYS A 151 8.67 -6.23 -18.58
C LYS A 151 7.46 -7.17 -18.47
N SER A 152 7.68 -8.46 -18.22
CA SER A 152 6.60 -9.43 -18.03
C SER A 152 5.71 -9.12 -16.82
N GLU A 153 6.26 -8.53 -15.75
CA GLU A 153 5.50 -8.13 -14.57
C GLU A 153 4.61 -6.91 -14.87
N LEU A 154 5.11 -5.96 -15.66
CA LEU A 154 4.29 -4.85 -16.16
C LEU A 154 3.16 -5.38 -17.05
N ASN A 155 3.45 -6.27 -18.00
CA ASN A 155 2.43 -6.82 -18.88
C ASN A 155 1.34 -7.54 -18.10
N LYS A 156 1.72 -8.35 -17.11
CA LYS A 156 0.76 -9.02 -16.22
C LYS A 156 -0.13 -8.03 -15.48
N PHE A 157 0.46 -6.98 -14.91
CA PHE A 157 -0.30 -5.93 -14.22
C PHE A 157 -1.31 -5.26 -15.16
N LEU A 158 -0.91 -4.92 -16.39
CA LEU A 158 -1.78 -4.32 -17.40
C LEU A 158 -2.91 -5.26 -17.85
N GLU A 159 -2.61 -6.55 -18.02
CA GLU A 159 -3.62 -7.57 -18.32
C GLU A 159 -4.65 -7.70 -17.20
N ASP A 160 -4.21 -7.71 -15.96
CA ASP A 160 -5.10 -7.79 -14.80
C ASP A 160 -5.95 -6.52 -14.65
N CYS A 161 -5.39 -5.34 -14.90
CA CYS A 161 -6.15 -4.09 -14.99
C CYS A 161 -7.20 -4.16 -16.12
N LYS A 162 -6.82 -4.66 -17.29
CA LYS A 162 -7.74 -4.79 -18.44
C LYS A 162 -8.91 -5.74 -18.15
N LYS A 163 -8.66 -6.88 -17.48
CA LYS A 163 -9.72 -7.82 -17.06
C LYS A 163 -10.75 -7.19 -16.13
N GLU A 164 -10.32 -6.18 -15.39
CA GLU A 164 -11.17 -5.44 -14.44
C GLU A 164 -11.66 -4.10 -15.01
N ASP A 165 -11.57 -3.86 -16.33
CA ASP A 165 -11.95 -2.62 -17.00
C ASP A 165 -11.33 -1.37 -16.33
N ILE A 166 -10.04 -1.45 -15.99
CA ILE A 166 -9.26 -0.35 -15.43
C ILE A 166 -8.33 0.18 -16.50
N SER A 167 -8.47 1.47 -16.80
CA SER A 167 -7.57 2.22 -17.70
C SER A 167 -6.90 3.37 -16.94
N ALA A 168 -5.74 3.78 -17.43
CA ALA A 168 -5.02 4.91 -16.86
C ALA A 168 -4.24 5.66 -17.94
N ASP A 169 -4.07 6.97 -17.73
CA ASP A 169 -3.28 7.85 -18.59
C ASP A 169 -1.79 7.75 -18.28
N ILE A 170 -1.46 7.50 -17.01
CA ILE A 170 -0.09 7.40 -16.54
C ILE A 170 0.06 6.16 -15.64
N ILE A 171 1.11 5.40 -15.90
CA ILE A 171 1.50 4.26 -15.08
C ILE A 171 2.78 4.63 -14.32
N VAL A 172 2.80 4.40 -13.02
CA VAL A 172 3.97 4.60 -12.17
C VAL A 172 4.42 3.27 -11.57
N ILE A 173 5.70 3.00 -11.62
CA ILE A 173 6.26 1.76 -11.04
C ILE A 173 7.37 2.13 -10.09
N PHE A 174 7.33 1.54 -8.89
CA PHE A 174 8.37 1.68 -7.88
C PHE A 174 9.05 0.35 -7.60
N THR A 175 10.38 0.36 -7.49
CA THR A 175 11.15 -0.86 -7.22
C THR A 175 12.33 -0.60 -6.28
N LYS A 176 12.64 -1.60 -5.45
CA LYS A 176 13.84 -1.61 -4.60
C LYS A 176 15.10 -1.70 -5.46
N ASN A 177 15.17 -2.67 -6.36
CA ASN A 177 16.42 -3.06 -7.05
C ASN A 177 16.46 -2.73 -8.56
N GLY A 178 15.62 -1.78 -9.02
CA GLY A 178 15.64 -1.27 -10.39
C GLY A 178 14.96 -2.20 -11.41
N TYR A 179 15.28 -2.03 -12.68
CA TYR A 179 14.51 -2.53 -13.82
C TYR A 179 15.37 -3.30 -14.79
N SER A 180 14.79 -4.24 -15.53
CA SER A 180 15.42 -4.86 -16.70
C SER A 180 15.67 -3.81 -17.79
N THR A 181 16.62 -4.09 -18.69
CA THR A 181 16.93 -3.21 -19.83
C THR A 181 15.72 -2.96 -20.71
N GLU A 182 14.95 -4.04 -20.98
CA GLU A 182 13.73 -3.97 -21.79
C GLU A 182 12.67 -3.05 -21.16
N LEU A 183 12.49 -3.10 -19.84
CA LEU A 183 11.52 -2.26 -19.14
C LEU A 183 11.98 -0.80 -19.09
N LYS A 184 13.28 -0.56 -18.92
CA LYS A 184 13.86 0.80 -18.97
C LYS A 184 13.64 1.47 -20.34
N ALA A 185 13.75 0.71 -21.43
CA ALA A 185 13.54 1.22 -22.78
C ALA A 185 12.08 1.67 -23.04
N LEU A 186 11.11 1.21 -22.24
CA LEU A 186 9.71 1.61 -22.34
C LEU A 186 9.37 2.89 -21.55
N LYS A 187 10.33 3.42 -20.78
CA LYS A 187 10.11 4.65 -19.99
C LYS A 187 9.66 5.79 -20.91
N SER A 188 8.57 6.46 -20.53
CA SER A 188 7.94 7.54 -21.29
C SER A 188 7.25 8.53 -20.35
N GLU A 189 6.55 9.51 -20.89
CA GLU A 189 5.69 10.39 -20.09
C GLU A 189 4.51 9.65 -19.47
N THR A 190 4.01 8.60 -20.13
CA THR A 190 2.91 7.75 -19.66
C THR A 190 3.36 6.54 -18.84
N LEU A 191 4.66 6.20 -18.86
CA LEU A 191 5.25 5.13 -18.03
C LEU A 191 6.43 5.67 -17.25
N LYS A 192 6.24 5.97 -15.99
CA LYS A 192 7.26 6.53 -15.10
C LYS A 192 7.85 5.45 -14.19
N LEU A 193 9.17 5.38 -14.15
CA LEU A 193 9.92 4.36 -13.40
C LEU A 193 10.71 5.03 -12.28
N PHE A 194 10.44 4.64 -11.04
CA PHE A 194 11.06 5.16 -9.83
C PHE A 194 11.72 4.04 -9.02
N ASN A 195 12.65 4.38 -8.17
CA ASN A 195 13.30 3.45 -7.26
C ASN A 195 13.41 4.05 -5.84
N VAL A 196 13.94 3.29 -4.87
CA VAL A 196 14.11 3.75 -3.50
C VAL A 196 14.86 5.08 -3.40
N LYS A 197 15.84 5.34 -4.30
CA LYS A 197 16.58 6.61 -4.30
C LYS A 197 15.69 7.80 -4.65
N SER A 198 14.66 7.57 -5.48
CA SER A 198 13.67 8.61 -5.82
C SER A 198 12.91 9.11 -4.59
N LEU A 199 12.67 8.23 -3.61
CA LEU A 199 11.94 8.58 -2.39
C LEU A 199 12.67 9.57 -1.48
N LYS A 200 13.97 9.85 -1.74
CA LYS A 200 14.71 10.90 -1.02
C LYS A 200 14.06 12.28 -1.16
N ALA A 201 13.31 12.52 -2.22
CA ALA A 201 12.55 13.75 -2.42
C ALA A 201 11.44 13.97 -1.36
N LEU A 202 11.09 12.96 -0.58
CA LEU A 202 10.11 13.09 0.51
C LEU A 202 10.69 13.69 1.80
N VAL A 203 12.03 13.74 1.91
CA VAL A 203 12.73 14.21 3.13
C VAL A 203 13.55 15.49 2.87
N GLN A 204 13.41 16.08 1.71
CA GLN A 204 13.93 17.39 1.35
C GLN A 204 12.83 18.45 1.48
#